data_dde4ee585efafdf88ec1ae3ce00a036c
#
_entry.id   dde4ee585efafdf88ec1ae3ce00a036c
#
_cell.length_a   1.000
_cell.length_b   1.000
_cell.length_c   1.000
_cell.angle_alpha   90.00
_cell.angle_beta   90.00
_cell.angle_gamma   90.00
#
_symmetry.space_group_name_H-M   'P 1'
#
loop_
_entity.id
_entity.type
_entity.pdbx_description
1 polymer ?
#
loop_
_entity_poly.entity_id
_entity_poly.type
_entity_poly.pdbx_seq_one_letter_code
_entity_poly.pdbx_strand_id
1 'polypeptide(L)'
;MSIYGFAKGTEFEKVAAASAQGEATGVMMYYALARLAKEQGLDELEIVFKELGDQEAVHAGFFAVANAQYPQNFWDFITSVQKLEAGAKSKYLPLAEKVRAAGCPEAADEIERFAAEETHHGVVLANILKKYAPTAQ
;
A
#
# COMPACT_ATOMS: atom_id res chain seq x y z
N MET A 1 9.41 -23.96 9.21
CA MET A 1 8.25 -24.07 8.28
C MET A 1 7.95 -22.66 7.79
N SER A 2 7.78 -22.46 6.47
CA SER A 2 7.44 -21.13 5.91
C SER A 2 5.95 -20.85 6.12
N ILE A 3 5.59 -19.59 6.39
CA ILE A 3 4.19 -19.15 6.43
C ILE A 3 3.62 -18.96 5.01
N TYR A 4 4.49 -18.87 3.99
CA TYR A 4 4.05 -18.65 2.62
C TYR A 4 3.16 -19.80 2.12
N GLY A 5 1.96 -19.46 1.72
CA GLY A 5 1.01 -20.37 1.09
C GLY A 5 0.44 -21.46 1.99
N PHE A 6 0.62 -21.41 3.33
CA PHE A 6 0.13 -22.47 4.20
C PHE A 6 -1.41 -22.63 4.14
N ALA A 7 -2.12 -21.54 3.86
CA ALA A 7 -3.58 -21.57 3.73
C ALA A 7 -4.04 -21.99 2.32
N LYS A 8 -3.22 -21.78 1.28
CA LYS A 8 -3.56 -22.02 -0.11
C LYS A 8 -3.86 -23.50 -0.39
N GLY A 9 -5.03 -23.77 -1.00
CA GLY A 9 -5.48 -25.14 -1.26
C GLY A 9 -5.96 -25.92 -0.04
N THR A 10 -6.10 -25.26 1.13
CA THR A 10 -6.61 -25.88 2.37
C THR A 10 -8.00 -25.33 2.74
N GLU A 11 -8.60 -25.87 3.79
CA GLU A 11 -9.85 -25.33 4.37
C GLU A 11 -9.72 -23.90 4.86
N PHE A 12 -8.50 -23.41 5.13
CA PHE A 12 -8.21 -22.05 5.61
C PHE A 12 -8.10 -21.01 4.48
N GLU A 13 -8.04 -21.41 3.20
CA GLU A 13 -7.80 -20.50 2.07
C GLU A 13 -8.83 -19.36 2.03
N LYS A 14 -10.12 -19.68 2.16
CA LYS A 14 -11.19 -18.68 2.11
C LYS A 14 -11.14 -17.72 3.28
N VAL A 15 -10.84 -18.22 4.47
CA VAL A 15 -10.73 -17.40 5.69
C VAL A 15 -9.52 -16.49 5.57
N ALA A 16 -8.37 -16.99 5.15
CA ALA A 16 -7.16 -16.19 4.95
C ALA A 16 -7.35 -15.07 3.89
N ALA A 17 -8.03 -15.38 2.78
CA ALA A 17 -8.34 -14.39 1.76
C ALA A 17 -9.29 -13.30 2.28
N ALA A 18 -10.34 -13.69 3.00
CA ALA A 18 -11.29 -12.76 3.61
C ALA A 18 -10.63 -11.89 4.67
N SER A 19 -9.75 -12.48 5.50
CA SER A 19 -8.97 -11.74 6.51
C SER A 19 -8.04 -10.73 5.85
N ALA A 20 -7.27 -11.12 4.84
CA ALA A 20 -6.41 -10.16 4.12
C ALA A 20 -7.19 -8.95 3.59
N GLN A 21 -8.37 -9.16 3.02
CA GLN A 21 -9.22 -8.10 2.51
C GLN A 21 -9.84 -7.28 3.66
N GLY A 22 -10.27 -7.91 4.75
CA GLY A 22 -10.83 -7.25 5.93
C GLY A 22 -9.82 -6.31 6.56
N GLU A 23 -8.61 -6.79 6.82
CA GLU A 23 -7.51 -6.00 7.40
C GLU A 23 -7.10 -4.85 6.48
N ALA A 24 -7.01 -5.06 5.17
CA ALA A 24 -6.76 -3.98 4.21
C ALA A 24 -7.86 -2.91 4.23
N THR A 25 -9.11 -3.32 4.45
CA THR A 25 -10.23 -2.39 4.66
C THR A 25 -10.08 -1.64 5.98
N GLY A 26 -9.61 -2.31 7.04
CA GLY A 26 -9.26 -1.71 8.34
C GLY A 26 -8.22 -0.59 8.19
N VAL A 27 -7.17 -0.82 7.40
CA VAL A 27 -6.18 0.24 7.08
C VAL A 27 -6.87 1.48 6.52
N MET A 28 -7.71 1.33 5.51
CA MET A 28 -8.43 2.47 4.91
C MET A 28 -9.31 3.19 5.92
N MET A 29 -10.04 2.45 6.77
CA MET A 29 -10.93 3.03 7.79
C MET A 29 -10.16 3.83 8.82
N TYR A 30 -9.08 3.29 9.39
CA TYR A 30 -8.31 3.97 10.41
C TYR A 30 -7.55 5.18 9.86
N TYR A 31 -7.00 5.10 8.63
CA TYR A 31 -6.39 6.27 8.02
C TYR A 31 -7.40 7.34 7.61
N ALA A 32 -8.64 6.97 7.25
CA ALA A 32 -9.72 7.94 7.05
C ALA A 32 -10.12 8.62 8.37
N LEU A 33 -10.22 7.86 9.47
CA LEU A 33 -10.47 8.43 10.81
C LEU A 33 -9.34 9.36 11.26
N ALA A 34 -8.08 8.99 11.00
CA ALA A 34 -6.93 9.84 11.29
C ALA A 34 -7.02 11.19 10.53
N ARG A 35 -7.38 11.13 9.25
CA ARG A 35 -7.57 12.33 8.42
C ARG A 35 -8.70 13.23 8.97
N LEU A 36 -9.84 12.64 9.29
CA LEU A 36 -10.98 13.38 9.84
C LEU A 36 -10.68 13.95 11.24
N ALA A 37 -9.93 13.23 12.07
CA ALA A 37 -9.47 13.73 13.37
C ALA A 37 -8.58 14.96 13.19
N LYS A 38 -7.62 14.91 12.27
CA LYS A 38 -6.74 16.05 11.95
C LYS A 38 -7.52 17.28 11.50
N GLU A 39 -8.51 17.11 10.62
CA GLU A 39 -9.36 18.21 10.14
C GLU A 39 -10.18 18.86 11.25
N GLN A 40 -10.42 18.15 12.36
CA GLN A 40 -11.10 18.64 13.55
C GLN A 40 -10.15 19.14 14.63
N GLY A 41 -8.83 19.13 14.40
CA GLY A 41 -7.83 19.53 15.39
C GLY A 41 -7.65 18.53 16.54
N LEU A 42 -8.02 17.27 16.34
CA LEU A 42 -7.91 16.17 17.31
C LEU A 42 -6.59 15.41 17.10
N ASP A 43 -5.45 16.09 17.26
CA ASP A 43 -4.12 15.57 16.89
C ASP A 43 -3.75 14.26 17.61
N GLU A 44 -4.14 14.11 18.88
CA GLU A 44 -3.89 12.87 19.62
C GLU A 44 -4.64 11.67 19.01
N LEU A 45 -5.86 11.88 18.54
CA LEU A 45 -6.64 10.83 17.88
C LEU A 45 -6.11 10.52 16.48
N GLU A 46 -5.57 11.52 15.74
CA GLU A 46 -4.87 11.28 14.49
C GLU A 46 -3.75 10.26 14.67
N ILE A 47 -2.92 10.42 15.72
CA ILE A 47 -1.81 9.52 16.03
C ILE A 47 -2.31 8.11 16.34
N VAL A 48 -3.30 8.00 17.25
CA VAL A 48 -3.87 6.71 17.65
C VAL A 48 -4.43 5.95 16.45
N PHE A 49 -5.19 6.62 15.59
CA PHE A 49 -5.77 5.97 14.41
C PHE A 49 -4.72 5.55 13.38
N LYS A 50 -3.62 6.29 13.22
CA LYS A 50 -2.50 5.85 12.39
C LYS A 50 -1.83 4.59 12.94
N GLU A 51 -1.59 4.52 14.25
CA GLU A 51 -1.03 3.33 14.90
C GLU A 51 -1.90 2.10 14.71
N LEU A 52 -3.23 2.23 14.83
CA LEU A 52 -4.17 1.15 14.56
C LEU A 52 -4.12 0.73 13.08
N GLY A 53 -4.11 1.68 12.15
CA GLY A 53 -3.98 1.40 10.72
C GLY A 53 -2.68 0.67 10.37
N ASP A 54 -1.57 1.01 11.00
CA ASP A 54 -0.28 0.33 10.82
C ASP A 54 -0.33 -1.13 11.31
N GLN A 55 -1.04 -1.40 12.41
CA GLN A 55 -1.25 -2.77 12.90
C GLN A 55 -2.09 -3.59 11.92
N GLU A 56 -3.18 -3.03 11.39
CA GLU A 56 -3.99 -3.68 10.35
C GLU A 56 -3.16 -3.98 9.09
N ALA A 57 -2.24 -3.09 8.71
CA ALA A 57 -1.35 -3.33 7.57
C ALA A 57 -0.44 -4.55 7.77
N VAL A 58 0.06 -4.76 8.98
CA VAL A 58 0.84 -5.95 9.34
C VAL A 58 -0.01 -7.22 9.25
N HIS A 59 -1.25 -7.18 9.75
CA HIS A 59 -2.19 -8.30 9.67
C HIS A 59 -2.55 -8.64 8.22
N ALA A 60 -2.88 -7.63 7.40
CA ALA A 60 -3.17 -7.81 5.98
C ALA A 60 -2.00 -8.47 5.23
N GLY A 61 -0.78 -8.02 5.48
CA GLY A 61 0.43 -8.58 4.91
C GLY A 61 0.64 -10.05 5.29
N PHE A 62 0.41 -10.39 6.56
CA PHE A 62 0.48 -11.77 7.02
C PHE A 62 -0.50 -12.69 6.27
N PHE A 63 -1.77 -12.34 6.22
CA PHE A 63 -2.78 -13.16 5.56
C PHE A 63 -2.58 -13.24 4.04
N ALA A 64 -2.10 -12.16 3.40
CA ALA A 64 -1.76 -12.16 1.98
C ALA A 64 -0.63 -13.17 1.66
N VAL A 65 0.42 -13.22 2.48
CA VAL A 65 1.52 -14.18 2.36
C VAL A 65 1.05 -15.60 2.66
N ALA A 66 0.26 -15.78 3.72
CA ALA A 66 -0.32 -17.06 4.11
C ALA A 66 -1.18 -17.68 3.00
N ASN A 67 -1.86 -16.87 2.21
CA ASN A 67 -2.72 -17.29 1.10
C ASN A 67 -2.02 -17.29 -0.28
N ALA A 68 -0.70 -17.11 -0.33
CA ALA A 68 0.08 -17.01 -1.57
C ALA A 68 -0.51 -15.99 -2.57
N GLN A 69 -1.01 -14.85 -2.06
CA GLN A 69 -1.62 -13.81 -2.89
C GLN A 69 -0.59 -13.12 -3.81
N TYR A 70 0.67 -13.09 -3.39
CA TYR A 70 1.79 -12.49 -4.10
C TYR A 70 2.84 -13.54 -4.48
N PRO A 71 3.75 -13.27 -5.43
CA PRO A 71 4.82 -14.20 -5.78
C PRO A 71 5.71 -14.56 -4.59
N GLN A 72 6.11 -15.83 -4.50
CA GLN A 72 7.07 -16.29 -3.49
C GLN A 72 8.48 -15.75 -3.73
N ASN A 73 8.86 -15.58 -4.99
CA ASN A 73 10.15 -15.00 -5.33
C ASN A 73 10.16 -13.51 -4.97
N PHE A 74 10.92 -13.19 -3.96
CA PHE A 74 11.03 -11.84 -3.40
C PHE A 74 11.49 -10.80 -4.43
N TRP A 75 12.46 -11.15 -5.27
CA TRP A 75 13.03 -10.22 -6.25
C TRP A 75 12.09 -9.96 -7.44
N ASP A 76 11.37 -10.99 -7.89
CA ASP A 76 10.34 -10.85 -8.92
C ASP A 76 9.18 -9.99 -8.39
N PHE A 77 8.83 -10.16 -7.12
CA PHE A 77 7.78 -9.37 -6.50
C PHE A 77 8.19 -7.90 -6.41
N ILE A 78 9.40 -7.58 -5.89
CA ILE A 78 9.90 -6.19 -5.86
C ILE A 78 9.93 -5.60 -7.27
N THR A 79 10.38 -6.34 -8.26
CA THR A 79 10.42 -5.87 -9.66
C THR A 79 9.02 -5.52 -10.18
N SER A 80 8.02 -6.31 -9.84
CA SER A 80 6.63 -6.05 -10.21
C SER A 80 6.09 -4.80 -9.54
N VAL A 81 6.32 -4.65 -8.23
CA VAL A 81 5.90 -3.46 -7.47
C VAL A 81 6.61 -2.21 -7.99
N GLN A 82 7.93 -2.27 -8.23
CA GLN A 82 8.70 -1.15 -8.77
C GLN A 82 8.11 -0.61 -10.09
N LYS A 83 7.64 -1.48 -10.96
CA LYS A 83 7.00 -1.07 -12.23
C LYS A 83 5.65 -0.40 -12.01
N LEU A 84 4.86 -0.89 -11.04
CA LEU A 84 3.58 -0.28 -10.67
C LEU A 84 3.78 1.13 -10.13
N GLU A 85 4.68 1.30 -9.17
CA GLU A 85 5.01 2.58 -8.53
C GLU A 85 5.53 3.60 -9.56
N ALA A 86 6.47 3.19 -10.41
CA ALA A 86 7.02 4.05 -11.46
C ALA A 86 5.95 4.53 -12.47
N GLY A 87 4.87 3.77 -12.65
CA GLY A 87 3.75 4.11 -13.54
C GLY A 87 2.65 4.98 -12.90
N ALA A 88 2.61 5.10 -11.58
CA ALA A 88 1.49 5.72 -10.86
C ALA A 88 1.31 7.20 -11.17
N LYS A 89 2.39 7.93 -11.46
CA LYS A 89 2.35 9.35 -11.86
C LYS A 89 1.42 9.61 -13.04
N SER A 90 1.42 8.74 -14.05
CA SER A 90 0.57 8.89 -15.25
C SER A 90 -0.94 8.78 -14.93
N LYS A 91 -1.30 8.17 -13.81
CA LYS A 91 -2.67 8.05 -13.31
C LYS A 91 -3.07 9.23 -12.45
N TYR A 92 -2.21 9.67 -11.55
CA TYR A 92 -2.54 10.69 -10.56
C TYR A 92 -2.53 12.11 -11.12
N LEU A 93 -1.61 12.47 -12.02
CA LEU A 93 -1.54 13.85 -12.55
C LEU A 93 -2.80 14.25 -13.34
N PRO A 94 -3.36 13.44 -14.26
CA PRO A 94 -4.61 13.79 -14.91
C PRO A 94 -5.81 13.86 -13.96
N LEU A 95 -5.79 13.10 -12.86
CA LEU A 95 -6.80 13.20 -11.81
C LEU A 95 -6.69 14.53 -11.07
N ALA A 96 -5.48 14.95 -10.68
CA ALA A 96 -5.25 16.23 -10.02
C ALA A 96 -5.73 17.41 -10.88
N GLU A 97 -5.43 17.40 -12.17
CA GLU A 97 -5.93 18.42 -13.11
C GLU A 97 -7.46 18.50 -13.13
N LYS A 98 -8.15 17.36 -13.19
CA LYS A 98 -9.62 17.32 -13.16
C LYS A 98 -10.18 17.82 -11.85
N VAL A 99 -9.59 17.45 -10.73
CA VAL A 99 -10.00 17.88 -9.38
C VAL A 99 -9.80 19.38 -9.22
N ARG A 100 -8.69 19.94 -9.73
CA ARG A 100 -8.41 21.37 -9.73
C ARG A 100 -9.44 22.13 -10.58
N ALA A 101 -9.75 21.62 -11.76
CA ALA A 101 -10.76 22.20 -12.64
C ALA A 101 -12.19 22.15 -12.03
N ALA A 102 -12.45 21.19 -11.15
CA ALA A 102 -13.69 21.08 -10.39
C ALA A 102 -13.78 22.05 -9.18
N GLY A 103 -12.74 22.88 -8.96
CA GLY A 103 -12.74 23.88 -7.88
C GLY A 103 -12.23 23.38 -6.52
N CYS A 104 -11.46 22.28 -6.50
CA CYS A 104 -10.87 21.70 -5.29
C CYS A 104 -9.33 21.73 -5.34
N PRO A 105 -8.69 22.91 -5.33
CA PRO A 105 -7.24 23.02 -5.55
C PRO A 105 -6.42 22.32 -4.46
N GLU A 106 -6.83 22.37 -3.18
CA GLU A 106 -6.11 21.73 -2.08
C GLU A 106 -6.08 20.19 -2.22
N ALA A 107 -7.19 19.61 -2.67
CA ALA A 107 -7.25 18.17 -2.95
C ALA A 107 -6.39 17.80 -4.16
N ALA A 108 -6.32 18.67 -5.17
CA ALA A 108 -5.45 18.47 -6.32
C ALA A 108 -3.96 18.51 -5.93
N ASP A 109 -3.56 19.47 -5.09
CA ASP A 109 -2.19 19.56 -4.57
C ASP A 109 -1.79 18.31 -3.79
N GLU A 110 -2.71 17.74 -2.99
CA GLU A 110 -2.46 16.45 -2.31
C GLU A 110 -2.28 15.29 -3.29
N ILE A 111 -3.10 15.21 -4.32
CA ILE A 111 -2.99 14.16 -5.35
C ILE A 111 -1.66 14.30 -6.13
N GLU A 112 -1.21 15.52 -6.41
CA GLU A 112 0.10 15.75 -7.00
C GLU A 112 1.25 15.32 -6.08
N ARG A 113 1.12 15.55 -4.77
CA ARG A 113 2.07 15.05 -3.78
C ARG A 113 2.12 13.52 -3.77
N PHE A 114 0.97 12.84 -3.80
CA PHE A 114 0.94 11.38 -3.93
C PHE A 114 1.64 10.90 -5.21
N ALA A 115 1.43 11.58 -6.35
CA ALA A 115 2.14 11.24 -7.59
C ALA A 115 3.67 11.35 -7.46
N ALA A 116 4.15 12.32 -6.68
CA ALA A 116 5.58 12.48 -6.40
C ALA A 116 6.10 11.39 -5.45
N GLU A 117 5.34 11.05 -4.41
CA GLU A 117 5.66 9.99 -3.45
C GLU A 117 5.74 8.61 -4.14
N GLU A 118 4.77 8.27 -5.01
CA GLU A 118 4.78 7.03 -5.78
C GLU A 118 6.01 6.95 -6.73
N THR A 119 6.35 8.07 -7.35
CA THR A 119 7.57 8.16 -8.18
C THR A 119 8.81 7.88 -7.32
N HIS A 120 8.86 8.42 -6.09
CA HIS A 120 9.94 8.18 -5.14
C HIS A 120 10.00 6.71 -4.70
N HIS A 121 8.86 6.07 -4.43
CA HIS A 121 8.79 4.63 -4.14
C HIS A 121 9.42 3.81 -5.27
N GLY A 122 9.09 4.11 -6.52
CA GLY A 122 9.69 3.47 -7.69
C GLY A 122 11.22 3.60 -7.74
N VAL A 123 11.77 4.77 -7.38
CA VAL A 123 13.22 5.01 -7.29
C VAL A 123 13.85 4.22 -6.14
N VAL A 124 13.22 4.21 -4.97
CA VAL A 124 13.70 3.44 -3.81
C VAL A 124 13.78 1.96 -4.15
N LEU A 125 12.73 1.39 -4.73
CA LEU A 125 12.68 -0.02 -5.12
C LEU A 125 13.72 -0.36 -6.20
N ALA A 126 13.93 0.51 -7.19
CA ALA A 126 14.98 0.34 -8.19
C ALA A 126 16.38 0.32 -7.56
N ASN A 127 16.64 1.17 -6.58
CA ASN A 127 17.90 1.19 -5.84
C ASN A 127 18.10 -0.09 -4.98
N ILE A 128 17.03 -0.60 -4.37
CA ILE A 128 17.06 -1.88 -3.66
C ILE A 128 17.43 -3.01 -4.61
N LEU A 129 16.77 -3.10 -5.76
CA LEU A 129 17.08 -4.10 -6.79
C LEU A 129 18.53 -4.00 -7.26
N LYS A 130 19.01 -2.80 -7.56
CA LYS A 130 20.39 -2.58 -8.00
C LYS A 130 21.42 -3.01 -6.96
N LYS A 131 21.13 -2.76 -5.66
CA LYS A 131 22.09 -2.99 -4.58
C LYS A 131 22.09 -4.42 -4.06
N TYR A 132 20.94 -5.06 -4.03
CA TYR A 132 20.76 -6.32 -3.28
C TYR A 132 20.29 -7.50 -4.14
N ALA A 133 19.70 -7.28 -5.32
CA ALA A 133 19.26 -8.39 -6.14
C ALA A 133 20.44 -9.23 -6.60
N PRO A 134 20.33 -10.58 -6.58
CA PRO A 134 21.40 -11.44 -7.10
C PRO A 134 21.69 -11.09 -8.56
N THR A 135 22.95 -10.93 -8.89
CA THR A 135 23.37 -10.87 -10.30
C THR A 135 22.97 -12.18 -10.97
N ALA A 136 22.26 -12.09 -12.08
CA ALA A 136 22.00 -13.30 -12.89
C ALA A 136 23.32 -13.99 -13.21
N GLN A 137 23.47 -15.24 -12.72
CA GLN A 137 24.59 -16.10 -13.10
C GLN A 137 24.37 -16.64 -14.50
#